data_e3d8cda05474cb019fdec1f23e14640b
#
_entry.id   e3d8cda05474cb019fdec1f23e14640b
#
_cell.length_a   1.000
_cell.length_b   1.000
_cell.length_c   1.000
_cell.angle_alpha   90.00
_cell.angle_beta   90.00
_cell.angle_gamma   90.00
#
_symmetry.space_group_name_H-M   'P 1'
#
loop_
_entity.id
_entity.type
_entity.pdbx_description
1 polymer ?
#
loop_
_entity_poly.entity_id
_entity_poly.type
_entity_poly.pdbx_seq_one_letter_code
_entity_poly.pdbx_strand_id
1 'polypeptide(L)'
;MRNIFESKRAVLTEEVNIRLLREEDLPALEWDGEYKRYRRIYREIFHNFQKGISFPLVAETARDGVIGQVFLTRKEPNLKFSAFHRYFFLSSFRVKPQFRKMGVGSRMLELCERHVKQHHLRDIFLNCDVSNHRARWFYLDHGFQVIRIDESDWSFVDDEGFVVTEHQHAYLMKKTIEA
;
A
#
# COMPACT_ATOMS: atom_id res chain seq x y z
N MET A 1 -26.83 26.45 1.93
CA MET A 1 -26.62 25.05 2.37
C MET A 1 -25.10 24.74 2.27
N ARG A 2 -24.36 24.95 3.35
CA ARG A 2 -22.95 24.53 3.41
C ARG A 2 -22.90 22.99 3.40
N ASN A 3 -22.11 22.48 2.51
CA ASN A 3 -22.07 21.09 2.07
C ASN A 3 -21.80 20.16 3.26
N ILE A 4 -22.78 19.37 3.67
CA ILE A 4 -22.69 18.34 4.73
C ILE A 4 -21.52 17.37 4.45
N PHE A 5 -21.14 17.21 3.19
CA PHE A 5 -20.01 16.39 2.76
C PHE A 5 -18.64 17.02 3.09
N GLU A 6 -18.51 18.35 3.03
CA GLU A 6 -17.25 19.03 3.41
C GLU A 6 -17.04 18.99 4.94
N SER A 7 -18.12 19.17 5.71
CA SER A 7 -18.06 19.05 7.17
C SER A 7 -17.69 17.65 7.63
N LYS A 8 -18.27 16.60 7.02
CA LYS A 8 -17.90 15.20 7.32
C LYS A 8 -16.46 14.86 6.91
N ARG A 9 -15.96 15.45 5.82
CA ARG A 9 -14.59 15.23 5.33
C ARG A 9 -13.56 15.87 6.27
N ALA A 10 -13.81 17.04 6.80
CA ALA A 10 -12.93 17.73 7.75
C ALA A 10 -12.88 17.01 9.10
N VAL A 11 -14.02 16.61 9.65
CA VAL A 11 -14.12 15.93 10.94
C VAL A 11 -13.42 14.57 10.89
N LEU A 12 -13.61 13.78 9.83
CA LEU A 12 -12.99 12.45 9.71
C LEU A 12 -11.48 12.50 9.47
N THR A 13 -10.95 13.55 8.82
CA THR A 13 -9.50 13.69 8.63
C THR A 13 -8.76 14.07 9.91
N GLU A 14 -9.42 14.73 10.85
CA GLU A 14 -8.85 15.02 12.19
C GLU A 14 -8.83 13.77 13.09
N GLU A 15 -9.79 12.87 12.93
CA GLU A 15 -9.92 11.63 13.73
C GLU A 15 -9.07 10.46 13.20
N VAL A 16 -8.54 10.53 11.98
CA VAL A 16 -7.71 9.46 11.41
C VAL A 16 -6.25 9.66 11.79
N ASN A 17 -5.72 8.72 12.55
CA ASN A 17 -4.31 8.60 12.84
C ASN A 17 -3.63 7.65 11.85
N ILE A 18 -2.49 8.06 11.28
CA ILE A 18 -1.67 7.22 10.40
C ILE A 18 -0.32 7.00 11.08
N ARG A 19 0.01 5.75 11.30
CA ARG A 19 1.22 5.35 12.04
C ARG A 19 1.85 4.10 11.46
N LEU A 20 3.04 3.80 11.95
CA LEU A 20 3.71 2.54 11.66
C LEU A 20 2.90 1.35 12.22
N LEU A 21 2.98 0.24 11.51
CA LEU A 21 2.41 -1.04 11.90
C LEU A 21 3.03 -1.51 13.22
N ARG A 22 2.21 -2.04 14.11
CA ARG A 22 2.62 -2.75 15.33
C ARG A 22 2.28 -4.23 15.21
N GLU A 23 2.89 -5.05 16.04
CA GLU A 23 2.64 -6.48 16.01
C GLU A 23 1.18 -6.82 16.35
N GLU A 24 0.60 -6.08 17.30
CA GLU A 24 -0.81 -6.23 17.68
C GLU A 24 -1.82 -5.91 16.57
N ASP A 25 -1.40 -5.19 15.53
CA ASP A 25 -2.27 -4.85 14.38
C ASP A 25 -2.41 -6.00 13.38
N LEU A 26 -1.49 -6.97 13.39
CA LEU A 26 -1.45 -8.03 12.36
C LEU A 26 -2.79 -8.73 12.12
N PRO A 27 -3.58 -9.08 13.16
CA PRO A 27 -4.91 -9.68 12.95
C PRO A 27 -5.88 -8.73 12.23
N ALA A 28 -5.80 -7.43 12.50
CA ALA A 28 -6.68 -6.43 11.90
C ALA A 28 -6.43 -6.23 10.39
N LEU A 29 -5.23 -6.58 9.89
CA LEU A 29 -4.91 -6.53 8.46
C LEU A 29 -5.68 -7.57 7.65
N GLU A 30 -6.26 -8.57 8.29
CA GLU A 30 -7.03 -9.62 7.65
C GLU A 30 -8.47 -9.19 7.31
N TRP A 31 -8.92 -8.02 7.79
CA TRP A 31 -10.25 -7.44 7.53
C TRP A 31 -11.38 -8.46 7.71
N ASP A 32 -11.53 -8.97 8.94
CA ASP A 32 -12.54 -9.95 9.29
C ASP A 32 -12.48 -11.25 8.46
N GLY A 33 -11.27 -11.61 8.01
CA GLY A 33 -10.99 -12.84 7.26
C GLY A 33 -10.93 -12.69 5.76
N GLU A 34 -11.35 -11.55 5.18
CA GLU A 34 -11.27 -11.31 3.72
C GLU A 34 -9.86 -11.52 3.16
N TYR A 35 -8.82 -11.15 3.94
CA TYR A 35 -7.41 -11.24 3.55
C TYR A 35 -6.60 -12.22 4.42
N LYS A 36 -7.25 -13.13 5.11
CA LYS A 36 -6.62 -14.11 6.01
C LYS A 36 -5.52 -14.92 5.33
N ARG A 37 -5.72 -15.29 4.06
CA ARG A 37 -4.75 -16.04 3.25
C ARG A 37 -3.37 -15.35 3.13
N TYR A 38 -3.28 -14.03 3.34
CA TYR A 38 -2.04 -13.26 3.29
C TYR A 38 -1.36 -13.08 4.65
N ARG A 39 -1.83 -13.75 5.70
CA ARG A 39 -1.31 -13.65 7.07
C ARG A 39 0.20 -13.80 7.16
N ARG A 40 0.79 -14.75 6.42
CA ARG A 40 2.24 -14.97 6.41
C ARG A 40 2.99 -13.82 5.76
N ILE A 41 2.44 -13.24 4.71
CA ILE A 41 2.99 -12.04 4.07
C ILE A 41 2.99 -10.87 5.06
N TYR A 42 1.93 -10.67 5.83
CA TYR A 42 1.89 -9.59 6.82
C TYR A 42 2.94 -9.75 7.92
N ARG A 43 3.16 -10.97 8.40
CA ARG A 43 4.24 -11.29 9.35
C ARG A 43 5.63 -11.04 8.74
N GLU A 44 5.82 -11.41 7.49
CA GLU A 44 7.08 -11.14 6.78
C GLU A 44 7.33 -9.64 6.62
N ILE A 45 6.31 -8.87 6.25
CA ILE A 45 6.40 -7.40 6.17
C ILE A 45 6.78 -6.80 7.52
N PHE A 46 6.17 -7.26 8.62
CA PHE A 46 6.51 -6.80 9.95
C PHE A 46 7.96 -7.15 10.32
N HIS A 47 8.39 -8.38 10.05
CA HIS A 47 9.78 -8.79 10.25
C HIS A 47 10.77 -7.96 9.42
N ASN A 48 10.44 -7.68 8.15
CA ASN A 48 11.23 -6.80 7.30
C ASN A 48 11.24 -5.35 7.79
N PHE A 49 10.18 -4.90 8.43
CA PHE A 49 10.13 -3.59 9.10
C PHE A 49 11.12 -3.53 10.25
N GLN A 50 11.19 -4.55 11.10
CA GLN A 50 12.17 -4.63 12.19
C GLN A 50 13.63 -4.58 11.70
N LYS A 51 13.87 -5.00 10.46
CA LYS A 51 15.19 -4.94 9.77
C LYS A 51 15.43 -3.64 8.99
N GLY A 52 14.50 -2.70 9.00
CA GLY A 52 14.60 -1.46 8.23
C GLY A 52 14.45 -1.64 6.70
N ILE A 53 13.85 -2.74 6.25
CA ILE A 53 13.63 -3.05 4.84
C ILE A 53 12.25 -2.59 4.37
N SER A 54 11.25 -2.68 5.24
CA SER A 54 9.87 -2.26 4.94
C SER A 54 9.44 -1.07 5.77
N PHE A 55 8.53 -0.29 5.23
CA PHE A 55 7.86 0.83 5.89
C PHE A 55 6.34 0.62 5.80
N PRO A 56 5.78 -0.18 6.73
CA PRO A 56 4.36 -0.48 6.75
C PRO A 56 3.60 0.57 7.54
N LEU A 57 2.57 1.16 6.93
CA LEU A 57 1.67 2.12 7.56
C LEU A 57 0.28 1.52 7.75
N VAL A 58 -0.36 1.88 8.85
CA VAL A 58 -1.78 1.69 9.09
C VAL A 58 -2.45 3.03 9.33
N ALA A 59 -3.68 3.15 8.88
CA ALA A 59 -4.59 4.23 9.25
C ALA A 59 -5.62 3.66 10.22
N GLU A 60 -5.89 4.37 11.31
CA GLU A 60 -6.82 3.95 12.35
C GLU A 60 -7.72 5.09 12.81
N THR A 61 -8.86 4.75 13.38
CA THR A 61 -9.70 5.63 14.18
C THR A 61 -9.87 5.05 15.58
N ALA A 62 -10.18 5.89 16.53
CA ALA A 62 -10.45 5.42 17.91
C ALA A 62 -11.65 4.47 17.99
N ARG A 63 -12.63 4.63 17.08
CA ARG A 63 -13.86 3.85 17.04
C ARG A 63 -13.72 2.53 16.27
N ASP A 64 -13.09 2.58 15.09
CA ASP A 64 -13.17 1.49 14.11
C ASP A 64 -11.85 0.70 14.03
N GLY A 65 -10.83 1.09 14.83
CA GLY A 65 -9.50 0.47 14.77
C GLY A 65 -8.82 0.69 13.43
N VAL A 66 -8.13 -0.31 12.90
CA VAL A 66 -7.44 -0.23 11.61
C VAL A 66 -8.45 -0.14 10.47
N ILE A 67 -8.40 0.96 9.73
CA ILE A 67 -9.27 1.29 8.60
C ILE A 67 -8.55 1.31 7.26
N GLY A 68 -7.23 1.26 7.26
CA GLY A 68 -6.41 1.25 6.05
C GLY A 68 -5.00 0.76 6.31
N GLN A 69 -4.33 0.34 5.26
CA GLN A 69 -2.95 -0.15 5.29
C GLN A 69 -2.24 0.13 3.97
N VAL A 70 -0.93 0.26 4.02
CA VAL A 70 -0.03 0.30 2.87
C VAL A 70 1.35 -0.18 3.29
N PHE A 71 2.00 -0.97 2.45
CA PHE A 71 3.35 -1.44 2.69
C PHE A 71 4.29 -0.93 1.61
N LEU A 72 5.37 -0.33 2.03
CA LEU A 72 6.44 0.14 1.16
C LEU A 72 7.70 -0.67 1.49
N THR A 73 8.19 -1.47 0.54
CA THR A 73 9.34 -2.36 0.76
C THR A 73 10.47 -1.98 -0.17
N ARG A 74 11.67 -1.77 0.40
CA ARG A 74 12.89 -1.53 -0.36
C ARG A 74 13.30 -2.80 -1.09
N LYS A 75 13.61 -2.68 -2.36
CA LYS A 75 14.03 -3.78 -3.23
C LYS A 75 15.40 -3.51 -3.82
N GLU A 76 16.16 -4.58 -3.99
CA GLU A 76 17.44 -4.54 -4.71
C GLU A 76 17.20 -4.43 -6.22
N PRO A 77 18.18 -3.92 -6.98
CA PRO A 77 18.09 -3.81 -8.43
C PRO A 77 17.71 -5.14 -9.08
N ASN A 78 16.81 -5.10 -10.04
CA ASN A 78 16.52 -6.23 -10.90
C ASN A 78 16.00 -5.76 -12.27
N LEU A 79 16.14 -6.61 -13.30
CA LEU A 79 15.83 -6.25 -14.68
C LEU A 79 14.32 -5.96 -14.92
N LYS A 80 13.45 -6.52 -14.08
CA LYS A 80 12.00 -6.34 -14.22
C LYS A 80 11.55 -4.92 -13.88
N PHE A 81 12.19 -4.27 -12.90
CA PHE A 81 11.77 -2.96 -12.37
C PHE A 81 12.83 -1.89 -12.55
N SER A 82 13.99 -2.06 -11.97
CA SER A 82 15.12 -1.13 -12.04
C SER A 82 16.43 -1.91 -12.07
N ALA A 83 17.12 -1.88 -13.23
CA ALA A 83 18.33 -2.70 -13.44
C ALA A 83 19.53 -2.20 -12.61
N PHE A 84 19.59 -0.91 -12.29
CA PHE A 84 20.81 -0.28 -11.76
C PHE A 84 20.66 0.30 -10.36
N HIS A 85 19.42 0.52 -9.88
CA HIS A 85 19.21 1.19 -8.60
C HIS A 85 18.23 0.42 -7.72
N ARG A 86 18.40 0.55 -6.42
CA ARG A 86 17.38 0.19 -5.44
C ARG A 86 16.14 1.03 -5.67
N TYR A 87 14.99 0.46 -5.37
CA TYR A 87 13.70 1.10 -5.49
C TYR A 87 12.80 0.68 -4.34
N PHE A 88 11.68 1.36 -4.20
CA PHE A 88 10.61 0.91 -3.32
C PHE A 88 9.48 0.27 -4.12
N PHE A 89 8.92 -0.78 -3.56
CA PHE A 89 7.72 -1.43 -4.08
C PHE A 89 6.57 -1.22 -3.11
N LEU A 90 5.47 -0.65 -3.60
CA LEU A 90 4.27 -0.37 -2.83
C LEU A 90 3.26 -1.50 -3.04
N SER A 91 2.79 -2.09 -1.95
CA SER A 91 1.88 -3.23 -1.97
C SER A 91 0.80 -3.13 -0.89
N SER A 92 -0.24 -3.97 -1.02
CA SER A 92 -1.33 -4.08 -0.03
C SER A 92 -1.98 -2.77 0.37
N PHE A 93 -2.06 -1.81 -0.56
CA PHE A 93 -2.66 -0.52 -0.31
C PHE A 93 -4.18 -0.61 -0.32
N ARG A 94 -4.77 -0.53 0.84
CA ARG A 94 -6.22 -0.67 1.04
C ARG A 94 -6.72 0.36 2.04
N VAL A 95 -7.94 0.86 1.79
CA VAL A 95 -8.72 1.68 2.73
C VAL A 95 -10.14 1.12 2.72
N LYS A 96 -10.70 0.85 3.91
CA LYS A 96 -12.07 0.33 4.05
C LYS A 96 -13.07 1.19 3.28
N PRO A 97 -14.06 0.59 2.61
CA PRO A 97 -14.95 1.32 1.68
C PRO A 97 -15.56 2.59 2.25
N GLN A 98 -16.02 2.56 3.50
CA GLN A 98 -16.66 3.68 4.18
C GLN A 98 -15.72 4.87 4.46
N PHE A 99 -14.40 4.67 4.42
CA PHE A 99 -13.38 5.71 4.65
C PHE A 99 -12.69 6.18 3.36
N ARG A 100 -13.13 5.68 2.21
CA ARG A 100 -12.59 6.10 0.92
C ARG A 100 -13.10 7.49 0.54
N LYS A 101 -12.36 8.18 -0.35
CA LYS A 101 -12.65 9.54 -0.81
C LYS A 101 -12.62 10.61 0.30
N MET A 102 -12.02 10.29 1.45
CA MET A 102 -11.85 11.20 2.59
C MET A 102 -10.39 11.66 2.75
N GLY A 103 -9.55 11.42 1.75
CA GLY A 103 -8.14 11.82 1.76
C GLY A 103 -7.20 10.88 2.53
N VAL A 104 -7.72 9.80 3.16
CA VAL A 104 -6.90 8.84 3.93
C VAL A 104 -5.79 8.24 3.07
N GLY A 105 -6.14 7.71 1.89
CA GLY A 105 -5.17 7.14 0.97
C GLY A 105 -4.11 8.14 0.52
N SER A 106 -4.51 9.37 0.17
CA SER A 106 -3.55 10.41 -0.25
C SER A 106 -2.55 10.74 0.85
N ARG A 107 -3.00 10.89 2.10
CA ARG A 107 -2.12 11.12 3.26
C ARG A 107 -1.17 9.96 3.51
N MET A 108 -1.63 8.71 3.36
CA MET A 108 -0.77 7.53 3.49
C MET A 108 0.30 7.50 2.41
N LEU A 109 -0.07 7.82 1.16
CA LEU A 109 0.87 7.87 0.04
C LEU A 109 1.92 8.97 0.22
N GLU A 110 1.53 10.16 0.66
CA GLU A 110 2.46 11.26 0.98
C GLU A 110 3.49 10.87 2.04
N LEU A 111 3.09 10.08 3.05
CA LEU A 111 4.02 9.54 4.05
C LEU A 111 5.01 8.55 3.44
N CYS A 112 4.56 7.69 2.53
CA CYS A 112 5.42 6.80 1.78
C CYS A 112 6.43 7.59 0.92
N GLU A 113 5.99 8.62 0.21
CA GLU A 113 6.85 9.47 -0.62
C GLU A 113 7.92 10.21 0.20
N ARG A 114 7.53 10.74 1.38
CA ARG A 114 8.48 11.35 2.31
C ARG A 114 9.54 10.33 2.77
N HIS A 115 9.12 9.11 3.09
CA HIS A 115 10.05 8.04 3.47
C HIS A 115 11.04 7.71 2.34
N VAL A 116 10.58 7.65 1.10
CA VAL A 116 11.45 7.43 -0.08
C VAL A 116 12.51 8.52 -0.20
N LYS A 117 12.12 9.79 -0.05
CA LYS A 117 13.04 10.94 -0.06
C LYS A 117 14.11 10.83 1.04
N GLN A 118 13.70 10.48 2.27
CA GLN A 118 14.61 10.33 3.41
C GLN A 118 15.66 9.24 3.19
N HIS A 119 15.37 8.25 2.37
CA HIS A 119 16.30 7.18 2.02
C HIS A 119 17.13 7.48 0.76
N HIS A 120 17.03 8.68 0.20
CA HIS A 120 17.75 9.09 -1.03
C HIS A 120 17.46 8.16 -2.22
N LEU A 121 16.30 7.51 -2.23
CA LEU A 121 15.77 6.76 -3.36
C LEU A 121 14.71 7.62 -4.07
N ARG A 122 14.38 7.24 -5.31
CA ARG A 122 13.47 8.05 -6.13
C ARG A 122 12.28 7.27 -6.64
N ASP A 123 12.47 6.00 -6.94
CA ASP A 123 11.49 5.22 -7.69
C ASP A 123 10.60 4.41 -6.76
N ILE A 124 9.29 4.59 -6.94
CA ILE A 124 8.25 3.75 -6.36
C ILE A 124 7.56 3.00 -7.49
N PHE A 125 7.54 1.68 -7.41
CA PHE A 125 6.80 0.81 -8.30
C PHE A 125 5.62 0.16 -7.57
N LEU A 126 4.59 -0.17 -8.32
CA LEU A 126 3.45 -0.97 -7.87
C LEU A 126 2.82 -1.73 -9.02
N ASN A 127 2.08 -2.77 -8.70
CA ASN A 127 1.19 -3.45 -9.63
C ASN A 127 -0.26 -3.10 -9.28
N CYS A 128 -1.01 -2.66 -10.30
CA CYS A 128 -2.43 -2.34 -10.19
C CYS A 128 -3.21 -3.25 -11.14
N ASP A 129 -4.04 -4.14 -10.60
CA ASP A 129 -4.89 -5.01 -11.39
C ASP A 129 -5.63 -4.23 -12.50
N VAL A 130 -5.65 -4.75 -13.72
CA VAL A 130 -6.23 -4.03 -14.88
C VAL A 130 -7.72 -3.75 -14.69
N SER A 131 -8.43 -4.60 -13.94
CA SER A 131 -9.84 -4.42 -13.60
C SER A 131 -10.08 -3.39 -12.50
N ASN A 132 -9.06 -3.04 -11.73
CA ASN A 132 -9.19 -2.09 -10.62
C ASN A 132 -9.07 -0.64 -11.10
N HIS A 133 -10.05 -0.20 -11.89
CA HIS A 133 -10.08 1.14 -12.48
C HIS A 133 -9.98 2.26 -11.44
N ARG A 134 -10.59 2.07 -10.26
CA ARG A 134 -10.55 3.06 -9.18
C ARG A 134 -9.13 3.26 -8.63
N ALA A 135 -8.41 2.17 -8.37
CA ALA A 135 -7.03 2.25 -7.91
C ALA A 135 -6.14 2.86 -8.98
N ARG A 136 -6.33 2.47 -10.25
CA ARG A 136 -5.58 3.05 -11.37
C ARG A 136 -5.75 4.57 -11.44
N TRP A 137 -6.97 5.09 -11.38
CA TRP A 137 -7.22 6.53 -11.38
C TRP A 137 -6.59 7.21 -10.18
N PHE A 138 -6.70 6.62 -8.98
CA PHE A 138 -6.05 7.14 -7.79
C PHE A 138 -4.53 7.29 -7.99
N TYR A 139 -3.85 6.28 -8.53
CA TYR A 139 -2.42 6.34 -8.76
C TYR A 139 -2.04 7.35 -9.85
N LEU A 140 -2.79 7.42 -10.95
CA LEU A 140 -2.57 8.43 -12.00
C LEU A 140 -2.70 9.85 -11.45
N ASP A 141 -3.74 10.13 -10.66
CA ASP A 141 -3.95 11.43 -10.02
C ASP A 141 -2.83 11.81 -9.03
N HIS A 142 -2.10 10.80 -8.52
CA HIS A 142 -0.94 11.01 -7.64
C HIS A 142 0.40 10.93 -8.37
N GLY A 143 0.41 11.03 -9.70
CA GLY A 143 1.63 11.15 -10.51
C GLY A 143 2.33 9.85 -10.85
N PHE A 144 1.69 8.70 -10.61
CA PHE A 144 2.19 7.44 -11.17
C PHE A 144 1.90 7.36 -12.67
N GLN A 145 2.78 6.69 -13.38
CA GLN A 145 2.65 6.43 -14.81
C GLN A 145 2.59 4.93 -15.06
N VAL A 146 1.79 4.50 -16.02
CA VAL A 146 1.79 3.12 -16.50
C VAL A 146 3.05 2.89 -17.32
N ILE A 147 3.84 1.89 -16.95
CA ILE A 147 5.05 1.51 -17.68
C ILE A 147 4.76 0.42 -18.69
N ARG A 148 4.03 -0.62 -18.27
CA ARG A 148 3.61 -1.75 -19.12
C ARG A 148 2.53 -2.56 -18.43
N ILE A 149 1.96 -3.50 -19.17
CA ILE A 149 1.18 -4.60 -18.58
C ILE A 149 2.16 -5.66 -18.08
N ASP A 150 1.92 -6.16 -16.87
CA ASP A 150 2.66 -7.26 -16.26
C ASP A 150 1.74 -8.48 -16.18
N GLU A 151 2.10 -9.49 -16.98
CA GLU A 151 1.45 -10.80 -16.97
C GLU A 151 2.48 -11.79 -16.42
N SER A 152 2.42 -12.03 -15.12
CA SER A 152 3.36 -12.93 -14.47
C SER A 152 2.67 -13.70 -13.35
N ASP A 153 3.16 -14.89 -13.11
CA ASP A 153 2.77 -15.67 -11.96
C ASP A 153 3.57 -15.22 -10.73
N TRP A 154 2.91 -15.17 -9.59
CA TRP A 154 3.56 -15.02 -8.32
C TRP A 154 2.99 -16.03 -7.33
N SER A 155 3.82 -16.48 -6.40
CA SER A 155 3.43 -17.50 -5.44
C SER A 155 3.69 -17.01 -4.02
N PHE A 156 2.85 -17.44 -3.12
CA PHE A 156 3.00 -17.20 -1.68
C PHE A 156 2.51 -18.42 -0.89
N VAL A 157 2.89 -18.46 0.37
CA VAL A 157 2.37 -19.49 1.30
C VAL A 157 1.20 -18.86 2.06
N ASP A 158 0.03 -19.48 1.98
CA ASP A 158 -1.17 -19.00 2.65
C ASP A 158 -1.15 -19.22 4.17
N ASP A 159 -2.23 -18.87 4.85
CA ASP A 159 -2.37 -19.04 6.30
C ASP A 159 -2.40 -20.50 6.75
N GLU A 160 -2.81 -21.42 5.90
CA GLU A 160 -2.85 -22.87 6.16
C GLU A 160 -1.50 -23.56 5.85
N GLY A 161 -0.61 -22.89 5.14
CA GLY A 161 0.72 -23.41 4.79
C GLY A 161 0.84 -23.96 3.37
N PHE A 162 -0.18 -23.78 2.54
CA PHE A 162 -0.14 -24.21 1.14
C PHE A 162 0.51 -23.15 0.25
N VAL A 163 1.25 -23.60 -0.76
CA VAL A 163 1.75 -22.71 -1.82
C VAL A 163 0.60 -22.39 -2.76
N VAL A 164 0.25 -21.12 -2.84
CA VAL A 164 -0.75 -20.58 -3.76
C VAL A 164 -0.04 -19.83 -4.87
N THR A 165 -0.36 -20.14 -6.12
CA THR A 165 0.12 -19.39 -7.28
C THR A 165 -1.03 -18.61 -7.91
N GLU A 166 -0.82 -17.32 -8.09
CA GLU A 166 -1.76 -16.41 -8.74
C GLU A 166 -1.17 -15.87 -10.03
N HIS A 167 -1.97 -15.91 -11.08
CA HIS A 167 -1.67 -15.23 -12.32
C HIS A 167 -2.02 -13.75 -12.18
N GLN A 168 -1.04 -12.88 -12.35
CA GLN A 168 -1.22 -11.45 -12.30
C GLN A 168 -1.44 -10.88 -13.68
N HIS A 169 -2.53 -10.13 -13.85
CA HIS A 169 -2.77 -9.30 -15.02
C HIS A 169 -2.92 -7.85 -14.54
N ALA A 170 -1.83 -7.10 -14.55
CA ALA A 170 -1.76 -5.81 -13.88
C ALA A 170 -0.99 -4.77 -14.70
N TYR A 171 -1.31 -3.50 -14.49
CA TYR A 171 -0.44 -2.42 -14.89
C TYR A 171 0.73 -2.32 -13.92
N LEU A 172 1.96 -2.49 -14.40
CA LEU A 172 3.13 -2.02 -13.69
C LEU A 172 3.15 -0.50 -13.78
N MET A 173 3.07 0.14 -12.64
CA MET A 173 3.09 1.60 -12.54
C MET A 173 4.32 2.07 -11.77
N LYS A 174 4.80 3.25 -12.12
CA LYS A 174 5.97 3.89 -11.51
C LYS A 174 5.69 5.35 -11.20
N LYS A 175 6.20 5.81 -10.07
CA LYS A 175 6.37 7.23 -9.76
C LYS A 175 7.82 7.50 -9.42
N THR A 176 8.40 8.53 -10.02
CA THR A 176 9.73 9.05 -9.65
C THR A 176 9.53 10.28 -8.77
N ILE A 177 10.07 10.22 -7.55
CA ILE A 177 10.00 11.29 -6.57
C ILE A 177 11.11 12.29 -6.90
N GLU A 178 10.73 13.54 -7.08
CA GLU A 178 11.70 14.62 -7.27
C GLU A 178 12.53 14.86 -6.00
N ALA A 179 13.79 15.24 -6.20
CA ALA A 179 14.76 15.46 -5.14
C ALA A 179 14.36 16.58 -4.18
#